data_6805224e1ee0e8ffa3a95ab621abb9fd
#
_entry.id   6805224e1ee0e8ffa3a95ab621abb9fd
#
_cell.length_a   1.000
_cell.length_b   1.000
_cell.length_c   1.000
_cell.angle_alpha   90.00
_cell.angle_beta   90.00
_cell.angle_gamma   90.00
#
_symmetry.space_group_name_H-M   'P 1'
#
loop_
_entity.id
_entity.type
_entity.pdbx_description
1 polymer ?
#
loop_
_entity_poly.entity_id
_entity_poly.type
_entity_poly.pdbx_seq_one_letter_code
_entity_poly.pdbx_strand_id
1 'polypeptide(L)'
;ENFIISFADGNCVPHKNQCDMSKIISFVKANQKNIKTIIYSEKGSNLIKRKIFYNNVDKNLEFLNNLSNYAKVIWLGSRNEPDIQLKYFAKLEKYFERFENLEIELLDNYLISIQKDNKFEYVSFLKNIDYNFDNDFKVDDKFITYSDGSHLSINGEKYFGKKLLKIEKFNLLFND
;
A
#
# COMPACT_ATOMS: atom_id res chain seq x y z
N GLU A 1 1.00 -3.00 -25.01
CA GLU A 1 1.23 -2.01 -23.93
C GLU A 1 0.54 -2.49 -22.68
N ASN A 2 1.30 -2.62 -21.59
CA ASN A 2 0.77 -2.97 -20.28
C ASN A 2 0.43 -1.68 -19.53
N PHE A 3 -0.84 -1.47 -19.19
CA PHE A 3 -1.26 -0.33 -18.39
C PHE A 3 -1.29 -0.73 -16.91
N ILE A 4 -0.58 0.03 -16.09
CA ILE A 4 -0.70 -0.03 -14.63
C ILE A 4 -1.67 1.07 -14.22
N ILE A 5 -2.79 0.68 -13.61
CA ILE A 5 -3.73 1.64 -13.04
C ILE A 5 -3.39 1.77 -11.56
N SER A 6 -2.94 2.95 -11.17
CA SER A 6 -2.73 3.30 -9.77
C SER A 6 -3.91 4.13 -9.27
N PHE A 7 -4.60 3.65 -8.25
CA PHE A 7 -5.60 4.42 -7.53
C PHE A 7 -4.91 5.14 -6.37
N ALA A 8 -4.43 6.35 -6.65
CA ALA A 8 -3.64 7.13 -5.69
C ALA A 8 -4.45 8.22 -4.97
N ASP A 9 -5.72 8.42 -5.31
CA ASP A 9 -6.54 9.43 -4.64
C ASP A 9 -7.06 8.89 -3.30
N GLY A 10 -6.55 9.43 -2.21
CA GLY A 10 -6.95 9.08 -0.84
C GLY A 10 -8.42 9.28 -0.50
N ASN A 11 -9.22 9.80 -1.43
CA ASN A 11 -10.66 9.96 -1.31
C ASN A 11 -11.44 8.89 -2.09
N CYS A 12 -10.80 8.22 -3.07
CA CYS A 12 -11.42 7.21 -3.91
C CYS A 12 -11.06 5.80 -3.44
N VAL A 13 -11.55 5.43 -2.27
CA VAL A 13 -11.33 4.10 -1.67
C VAL A 13 -12.67 3.42 -1.35
N PRO A 14 -12.76 2.09 -1.39
CA PRO A 14 -14.02 1.34 -1.30
C PRO A 14 -14.87 1.65 -0.06
N HIS A 15 -14.25 1.94 1.06
CA HIS A 15 -14.95 2.23 2.31
C HIS A 15 -15.42 3.69 2.44
N LYS A 16 -14.95 4.59 1.59
CA LYS A 16 -15.42 5.98 1.54
C LYS A 16 -16.40 6.11 0.39
N ASN A 17 -17.65 6.34 0.66
CA ASN A 17 -18.71 6.49 -0.36
C ASN A 17 -18.52 7.73 -1.27
N GLN A 18 -17.29 8.14 -1.52
CA GLN A 18 -16.95 9.31 -2.35
C GLN A 18 -16.69 8.95 -3.81
N CYS A 19 -16.44 7.66 -4.09
CA CYS A 19 -16.28 7.15 -5.44
C CYS A 19 -17.29 6.05 -5.73
N ASP A 20 -17.76 6.03 -6.96
CA ASP A 20 -18.58 4.95 -7.47
C ASP A 20 -17.68 3.78 -7.91
N MET A 21 -17.47 2.85 -7.01
CA MET A 21 -16.64 1.66 -7.26
C MET A 21 -17.19 0.81 -8.41
N SER A 22 -18.50 0.88 -8.69
CA SER A 22 -19.12 0.15 -9.80
C SER A 22 -18.61 0.65 -11.17
N LYS A 23 -18.31 1.95 -11.28
CA LYS A 23 -17.71 2.53 -12.50
C LYS A 23 -16.30 2.01 -12.74
N ILE A 24 -15.50 1.85 -11.68
CA ILE A 24 -14.16 1.29 -11.78
C ILE A 24 -14.24 -0.16 -12.23
N ILE A 25 -15.09 -0.96 -11.61
CA ILE A 25 -15.31 -2.36 -12.00
C ILE A 25 -15.77 -2.44 -13.46
N SER A 26 -16.74 -1.60 -13.86
CA SER A 26 -17.26 -1.57 -15.23
C SER A 26 -16.18 -1.17 -16.24
N PHE A 27 -15.33 -0.20 -15.90
CA PHE A 27 -14.20 0.20 -16.73
C PHE A 27 -13.18 -0.93 -16.89
N VAL A 28 -12.80 -1.60 -15.82
CA VAL A 28 -11.86 -2.74 -15.85
C VAL A 28 -12.45 -3.88 -16.69
N LYS A 29 -13.72 -4.21 -16.46
CA LYS A 29 -14.43 -5.23 -17.24
C LYS A 29 -14.44 -4.93 -18.74
N ALA A 30 -14.72 -3.68 -19.12
CA ALA A 30 -14.76 -3.25 -20.54
C ALA A 30 -13.37 -3.31 -21.18
N ASN A 31 -12.29 -3.18 -20.39
CA ASN A 31 -10.92 -3.11 -20.85
C ASN A 31 -10.06 -4.33 -20.46
N GLN A 32 -10.67 -5.45 -20.05
CA GLN A 32 -9.98 -6.63 -19.55
C GLN A 32 -8.95 -7.24 -20.51
N LYS A 33 -9.08 -6.97 -21.82
CA LYS A 33 -8.07 -7.40 -22.81
C LYS A 33 -6.76 -6.62 -22.72
N ASN A 34 -6.84 -5.39 -22.24
CA ASN A 34 -5.72 -4.44 -22.15
C ASN A 34 -5.18 -4.30 -20.72
N ILE A 35 -6.05 -4.47 -19.70
CA ILE A 35 -5.68 -4.38 -18.29
C ILE A 35 -5.39 -5.79 -17.79
N LYS A 36 -4.11 -6.13 -17.65
CA LYS A 36 -3.70 -7.44 -17.15
C LYS A 36 -3.53 -7.48 -15.64
N THR A 37 -2.98 -6.41 -15.08
CA THR A 37 -2.66 -6.34 -13.65
C THR A 37 -3.08 -5.00 -13.07
N ILE A 38 -3.65 -5.06 -11.86
CA ILE A 38 -4.03 -3.90 -11.05
C ILE A 38 -3.23 -3.98 -9.77
N ILE A 39 -2.50 -2.93 -9.45
CA ILE A 39 -1.84 -2.78 -8.14
C ILE A 39 -2.70 -1.82 -7.31
N TYR A 40 -3.23 -2.33 -6.22
CA TYR A 40 -3.97 -1.56 -5.23
C TYR A 40 -3.08 -1.29 -4.02
N SER A 41 -3.06 -0.06 -3.56
CA SER A 41 -2.39 0.31 -2.31
C SER A 41 -3.22 1.38 -1.59
N GLU A 42 -3.32 1.24 -0.30
CA GLU A 42 -4.05 2.19 0.54
C GLU A 42 -3.27 2.50 1.81
N LYS A 43 -3.43 3.72 2.30
CA LYS A 43 -2.88 4.16 3.57
C LYS A 43 -3.46 3.32 4.71
N GLY A 44 -2.60 2.65 5.47
CA GLY A 44 -3.03 1.75 6.56
C GLY A 44 -3.84 2.46 7.63
N SER A 45 -3.49 3.69 7.97
CA SER A 45 -4.24 4.49 8.95
C SER A 45 -5.70 4.77 8.52
N ASN A 46 -6.05 4.65 7.23
CA ASN A 46 -7.45 4.73 6.78
C ASN A 46 -8.25 3.49 7.16
N LEU A 47 -7.60 2.33 7.18
CA LEU A 47 -8.20 1.03 7.48
C LEU A 47 -8.32 0.78 8.99
N ILE A 48 -7.46 1.40 9.79
CA ILE A 48 -7.31 1.12 11.23
C ILE A 48 -8.14 2.06 12.11
N LYS A 49 -8.77 3.09 11.56
CA LYS A 49 -9.51 4.07 12.37
C LYS A 49 -10.64 3.42 13.16
N ARG A 50 -10.38 3.23 14.49
CA ARG A 50 -11.32 2.96 15.61
C ARG A 50 -12.48 2.02 15.26
N LYS A 51 -12.76 0.98 16.01
CA LYS A 51 -13.97 0.10 15.94
C LYS A 51 -14.60 -0.24 14.55
N ILE A 52 -14.17 0.47 13.50
CA ILE A 52 -14.61 0.34 12.10
C ILE A 52 -13.59 -0.46 11.26
N PHE A 53 -12.53 -0.96 11.90
CA PHE A 53 -11.43 -1.69 11.24
C PHE A 53 -11.95 -2.77 10.26
N TYR A 54 -12.77 -3.68 10.74
CA TYR A 54 -13.25 -4.79 9.90
C TYR A 54 -14.16 -4.31 8.76
N ASN A 55 -15.05 -3.37 9.01
CA ASN A 55 -15.97 -2.88 7.97
C ASN A 55 -15.21 -2.23 6.79
N ASN A 56 -14.16 -1.47 7.07
CA ASN A 56 -13.35 -0.86 6.01
C ASN A 56 -12.56 -1.91 5.24
N VAL A 57 -11.99 -2.89 5.93
CA VAL A 57 -11.27 -3.99 5.31
C VAL A 57 -12.23 -4.84 4.46
N ASP A 58 -13.39 -5.22 4.99
CA ASP A 58 -14.39 -6.04 4.30
C ASP A 58 -14.82 -5.43 2.97
N LYS A 59 -15.08 -4.11 2.93
CA LYS A 59 -15.41 -3.41 1.68
C LYS A 59 -14.27 -3.46 0.66
N ASN A 60 -13.04 -3.33 1.13
CA ASN A 60 -11.88 -3.46 0.25
C ASN A 60 -11.73 -4.89 -0.27
N LEU A 61 -11.93 -5.90 0.58
CA LEU A 61 -11.90 -7.31 0.19
C LEU A 61 -12.95 -7.61 -0.89
N GLU A 62 -14.20 -7.15 -0.68
CA GLU A 62 -15.28 -7.30 -1.64
C GLU A 62 -14.92 -6.66 -2.99
N PHE A 63 -14.47 -5.40 -2.97
CA PHE A 63 -14.08 -4.68 -4.16
C PHE A 63 -12.95 -5.35 -4.93
N LEU A 64 -11.86 -5.75 -4.23
CA LEU A 64 -10.70 -6.38 -4.86
C LEU A 64 -11.01 -7.77 -5.40
N ASN A 65 -11.84 -8.55 -4.69
CA ASN A 65 -12.33 -9.83 -5.20
C ASN A 65 -13.18 -9.68 -6.46
N ASN A 66 -13.99 -8.62 -6.55
CA ASN A 66 -14.76 -8.30 -7.74
C ASN A 66 -13.85 -7.92 -8.92
N LEU A 67 -12.84 -7.09 -8.71
CA LEU A 67 -11.84 -6.73 -9.73
C LEU A 67 -11.07 -7.94 -10.22
N SER A 68 -10.77 -8.89 -9.32
CA SER A 68 -10.01 -10.11 -9.63
C SER A 68 -10.76 -11.07 -10.58
N ASN A 69 -12.04 -10.82 -10.87
CA ASN A 69 -12.74 -11.54 -11.93
C ASN A 69 -12.34 -11.09 -13.34
N TYR A 70 -11.69 -9.94 -13.49
CA TYR A 70 -11.40 -9.31 -14.79
C TYR A 70 -9.92 -9.06 -15.04
N ALA A 71 -9.10 -8.99 -13.99
CA ALA A 71 -7.66 -8.75 -14.07
C ALA A 71 -6.93 -9.40 -12.89
N LYS A 72 -5.63 -9.62 -13.00
CA LYS A 72 -4.80 -9.95 -11.83
C LYS A 72 -4.79 -8.75 -10.90
N VAL A 73 -5.13 -8.95 -9.62
CA VAL A 73 -5.12 -7.89 -8.61
C VAL A 73 -4.06 -8.19 -7.56
N ILE A 74 -3.21 -7.21 -7.30
CA ILE A 74 -2.21 -7.25 -6.24
C ILE A 74 -2.54 -6.14 -5.25
N TRP A 75 -2.80 -6.51 -4.00
CA TRP A 75 -2.87 -5.55 -2.91
C TRP A 75 -1.50 -5.40 -2.26
N LEU A 76 -0.85 -4.27 -2.52
CA LEU A 76 0.38 -3.91 -1.85
C LEU A 76 0.06 -3.38 -0.46
N GLY A 77 0.53 -4.07 0.56
CA GLY A 77 0.33 -3.75 1.96
C GLY A 77 0.84 -2.36 2.34
N SER A 78 0.32 -1.86 3.42
CA SER A 78 0.69 -0.56 3.95
C SER A 78 2.11 -0.57 4.50
N ARG A 79 2.78 0.57 4.39
CA ARG A 79 4.05 0.84 5.07
C ARG A 79 3.80 1.49 6.42
N ASN A 80 4.77 1.46 7.30
CA ASN A 80 4.76 2.30 8.49
C ASN A 80 4.77 3.78 8.10
N GLU A 81 4.01 4.57 8.82
CA GLU A 81 3.92 5.99 8.63
C GLU A 81 4.45 6.68 9.88
N PRO A 82 5.45 7.56 9.76
CA PRO A 82 6.04 8.17 10.94
C PRO A 82 5.08 9.09 11.71
N ASP A 83 3.97 9.54 11.10
CA ASP A 83 2.98 10.47 11.69
C ASP A 83 3.61 11.67 12.41
N ILE A 84 4.76 12.11 11.90
CA ILE A 84 5.56 13.20 12.47
C ILE A 84 5.27 14.48 11.71
N GLN A 85 5.02 15.57 12.42
CA GLN A 85 4.93 16.89 11.78
C GLN A 85 6.29 17.33 11.25
N LEU A 86 6.32 17.88 10.04
CA LEU A 86 7.53 18.36 9.36
C LEU A 86 8.49 19.18 10.25
N LYS A 87 7.93 20.02 11.15
CA LYS A 87 8.73 20.84 12.08
C LYS A 87 9.61 20.03 13.03
N TYR A 88 9.33 18.74 13.21
CA TYR A 88 10.10 17.87 14.09
C TYR A 88 11.15 17.03 13.34
N PHE A 89 11.14 17.04 11.99
CA PHE A 89 12.11 16.28 11.21
C PHE A 89 13.58 16.67 11.51
N ALA A 90 13.82 17.94 11.84
CA ALA A 90 15.15 18.42 12.23
C ALA A 90 15.61 17.98 13.64
N LYS A 91 14.72 17.38 14.44
CA LYS A 91 14.98 16.99 15.83
C LYS A 91 14.80 15.47 16.07
N LEU A 92 14.83 14.70 15.01
CA LEU A 92 14.38 13.29 15.00
C LEU A 92 15.22 12.34 15.85
N GLU A 93 16.50 12.62 16.08
CA GLU A 93 17.36 11.73 16.89
C GLU A 93 16.82 11.37 18.28
N LYS A 94 15.85 12.16 18.78
CA LYS A 94 15.22 11.94 20.11
C LYS A 94 13.86 11.23 20.07
N TYR A 95 13.28 10.97 18.89
CA TYR A 95 11.89 10.52 18.77
C TYR A 95 11.70 9.17 18.08
N PHE A 96 12.78 8.52 17.63
CA PHE A 96 12.73 7.28 16.87
C PHE A 96 12.06 6.10 17.60
N GLU A 97 12.11 6.04 18.92
CA GLU A 97 11.56 4.92 19.71
C GLU A 97 10.02 4.85 19.73
N ARG A 98 9.31 5.78 19.09
CA ARG A 98 7.85 5.91 19.23
C ARG A 98 7.04 5.50 18.00
N PHE A 99 7.67 5.06 16.91
CA PHE A 99 7.03 4.97 15.61
C PHE A 99 6.84 3.55 15.07
N GLU A 100 6.94 2.55 15.91
CA GLU A 100 6.38 1.25 15.55
C GLU A 100 4.86 1.40 15.47
N ASN A 101 4.33 1.39 14.26
CA ASN A 101 2.90 1.39 14.08
C ASN A 101 2.38 -0.04 14.22
N LEU A 102 2.26 -0.47 15.48
CA LEU A 102 1.79 -1.80 15.85
C LEU A 102 0.46 -2.16 15.16
N GLU A 103 -0.39 -1.15 14.96
CA GLU A 103 -1.68 -1.34 14.29
C GLU A 103 -1.51 -1.68 12.80
N ILE A 104 -0.51 -1.12 12.11
CA ILE A 104 -0.20 -1.47 10.72
C ILE A 104 0.32 -2.91 10.64
N GLU A 105 1.14 -3.32 11.58
CA GLU A 105 1.65 -4.69 11.64
C GLU A 105 0.52 -5.70 11.91
N LEU A 106 -0.40 -5.37 12.81
CA LEU A 106 -1.59 -6.20 13.07
C LEU A 106 -2.47 -6.32 11.81
N LEU A 107 -2.68 -5.22 11.08
CA LEU A 107 -3.40 -5.22 9.81
C LEU A 107 -2.69 -6.10 8.78
N ASP A 108 -1.38 -5.96 8.64
CA ASP A 108 -0.56 -6.74 7.72
C ASP A 108 -0.66 -8.25 8.00
N ASN A 109 -0.51 -8.63 9.28
CA ASN A 109 -0.67 -10.01 9.72
C ASN A 109 -2.08 -10.57 9.44
N TYR A 110 -3.12 -9.76 9.68
CA TYR A 110 -4.49 -10.15 9.36
C TYR A 110 -4.66 -10.40 7.85
N LEU A 111 -4.23 -9.47 7.00
CA LEU A 111 -4.36 -9.60 5.55
C LEU A 111 -3.59 -10.80 4.99
N ILE A 112 -2.41 -11.10 5.55
CA ILE A 112 -1.67 -12.31 5.22
C ILE A 112 -2.48 -13.56 5.60
N SER A 113 -3.10 -13.57 6.77
CA SER A 113 -3.84 -14.75 7.27
C SER A 113 -5.05 -15.10 6.40
N ILE A 114 -5.73 -14.09 5.83
CA ILE A 114 -6.94 -14.27 5.02
C ILE A 114 -6.65 -14.37 3.51
N GLN A 115 -5.39 -14.28 3.08
CA GLN A 115 -5.05 -14.27 1.65
C GLN A 115 -5.58 -15.49 0.91
N LYS A 116 -5.58 -16.67 1.52
CA LYS A 116 -6.00 -17.92 0.89
C LYS A 116 -7.49 -17.94 0.51
N ASP A 117 -8.29 -17.14 1.19
CA ASP A 117 -9.74 -17.08 0.99
C ASP A 117 -10.15 -16.03 -0.03
N ASN A 118 -9.17 -15.34 -0.63
CA ASN A 118 -9.38 -14.22 -1.54
C ASN A 118 -8.78 -14.50 -2.93
N LYS A 119 -9.35 -13.89 -3.97
CA LYS A 119 -8.91 -14.03 -5.36
C LYS A 119 -7.73 -13.13 -5.72
N PHE A 120 -7.53 -12.04 -4.97
CA PHE A 120 -6.40 -11.14 -5.16
C PHE A 120 -5.16 -11.68 -4.44
N GLU A 121 -4.01 -11.19 -4.83
CA GLU A 121 -2.74 -11.47 -4.19
C GLU A 121 -2.40 -10.35 -3.21
N TYR A 122 -2.16 -10.69 -1.93
CA TYR A 122 -1.64 -9.75 -0.96
C TYR A 122 -0.11 -9.82 -0.90
N VAL A 123 0.55 -8.68 -1.03
CA VAL A 123 1.99 -8.56 -0.88
C VAL A 123 2.28 -7.63 0.28
N SER A 124 2.70 -8.18 1.40
CA SER A 124 3.13 -7.39 2.56
C SER A 124 4.27 -6.47 2.18
N PHE A 125 4.09 -5.17 2.32
CA PHE A 125 5.18 -4.23 2.16
C PHE A 125 6.22 -4.43 3.27
N LEU A 126 5.79 -4.56 4.52
CA LEU A 126 6.67 -4.67 5.66
C LEU A 126 7.59 -5.90 5.59
N LYS A 127 7.00 -7.07 5.33
CA LYS A 127 7.75 -8.34 5.36
C LYS A 127 8.59 -8.58 4.10
N ASN A 128 8.08 -8.23 2.93
CA ASN A 128 8.78 -8.54 1.68
C ASN A 128 9.95 -7.61 1.38
N ILE A 129 9.98 -6.39 1.92
CA ILE A 129 11.12 -5.49 1.73
C ILE A 129 12.03 -5.44 2.96
N ASP A 130 11.78 -6.29 3.96
CA ASP A 130 12.52 -6.26 5.24
C ASP A 130 12.55 -4.83 5.80
N TYR A 131 11.35 -4.26 5.95
CA TYR A 131 11.22 -2.88 6.36
C TYR A 131 11.71 -2.70 7.80
N ASN A 132 12.70 -1.84 7.95
CA ASN A 132 13.19 -1.41 9.26
C ASN A 132 13.13 0.13 9.32
N PHE A 133 12.32 0.66 10.23
CA PHE A 133 12.11 2.10 10.31
C PHE A 133 13.42 2.87 10.52
N ASP A 134 14.29 2.42 11.40
CA ASP A 134 15.53 3.12 11.75
C ASP A 134 16.47 3.23 10.53
N ASN A 135 16.56 2.16 9.76
CA ASN A 135 17.43 2.09 8.58
C ASN A 135 16.77 2.69 7.33
N ASP A 136 15.43 2.58 7.22
CA ASP A 136 14.69 2.94 6.02
C ASP A 136 14.12 4.37 6.08
N PHE A 137 14.13 5.01 7.24
CA PHE A 137 13.72 6.41 7.36
C PHE A 137 14.81 7.36 6.88
N LYS A 138 16.06 7.14 7.32
CA LYS A 138 17.23 7.93 6.92
C LYS A 138 18.29 7.00 6.34
N VAL A 139 18.48 7.08 5.03
CA VAL A 139 19.36 6.17 4.31
C VAL A 139 20.77 6.73 4.24
N ASP A 140 21.75 6.03 4.84
CA ASP A 140 23.18 6.33 4.83
C ASP A 140 23.53 7.79 5.19
N ASP A 141 22.76 8.43 6.05
CA ASP A 141 22.86 9.85 6.37
C ASP A 141 22.70 10.82 5.17
N LYS A 142 22.29 10.31 4.00
CA LYS A 142 22.24 11.07 2.77
C LYS A 142 20.88 11.72 2.52
N PHE A 143 19.80 11.02 2.83
CA PHE A 143 18.46 11.54 2.60
C PHE A 143 17.42 10.90 3.52
N ILE A 144 16.35 11.64 3.73
CA ILE A 144 15.14 11.17 4.43
C ILE A 144 14.17 10.64 3.39
N THR A 145 13.62 9.44 3.64
CA THR A 145 12.71 8.75 2.73
C THR A 145 11.28 9.30 2.75
N TYR A 146 10.94 10.09 3.74
CA TYR A 146 9.62 10.73 3.86
C TYR A 146 9.70 12.24 3.63
N SER A 147 8.68 12.81 3.01
CA SER A 147 8.51 14.26 2.86
C SER A 147 7.68 14.87 3.99
N ASP A 148 6.81 14.06 4.60
CA ASP A 148 6.00 14.41 5.78
C ASP A 148 5.65 13.15 6.57
N GLY A 149 4.70 13.25 7.50
CA GLY A 149 4.29 12.14 8.36
C GLY A 149 3.70 10.92 7.63
N SER A 150 3.43 11.00 6.34
CA SER A 150 2.79 9.91 5.59
C SER A 150 3.22 9.77 4.13
N HIS A 151 3.77 10.80 3.52
CA HIS A 151 4.20 10.76 2.12
C HIS A 151 5.69 10.50 1.99
N LEU A 152 6.05 9.74 0.98
CA LEU A 152 7.45 9.54 0.63
C LEU A 152 8.03 10.80 -0.03
N SER A 153 9.31 11.04 0.20
CA SER A 153 10.08 11.96 -0.63
C SER A 153 10.37 11.32 -1.99
N ILE A 154 10.75 12.13 -2.98
CA ILE A 154 11.16 11.62 -4.32
C ILE A 154 12.28 10.56 -4.18
N ASN A 155 13.22 10.78 -3.27
CA ASN A 155 14.29 9.82 -3.00
C ASN A 155 13.76 8.57 -2.29
N GLY A 156 12.79 8.74 -1.39
CA GLY A 156 12.10 7.65 -0.71
C GLY A 156 11.32 6.77 -1.68
N GLU A 157 10.59 7.36 -2.62
CA GLU A 157 9.89 6.61 -3.67
C GLU A 157 10.86 5.76 -4.50
N LYS A 158 11.98 6.34 -4.92
CA LYS A 158 13.04 5.62 -5.65
C LYS A 158 13.68 4.50 -4.81
N TYR A 159 13.90 4.76 -3.54
CA TYR A 159 14.49 3.79 -2.62
C TYR A 159 13.58 2.58 -2.41
N PHE A 160 12.34 2.82 -2.03
CA PHE A 160 11.36 1.75 -1.82
C PHE A 160 10.95 1.07 -3.13
N GLY A 161 10.86 1.81 -4.24
CA GLY A 161 10.63 1.24 -5.56
C GLY A 161 11.70 0.21 -5.93
N LYS A 162 12.98 0.51 -5.69
CA LYS A 162 14.07 -0.45 -5.90
C LYS A 162 13.98 -1.69 -5.00
N LYS A 163 13.54 -1.53 -3.75
CA LYS A 163 13.28 -2.68 -2.86
C LYS A 163 12.13 -3.54 -3.38
N LEU A 164 11.02 -2.92 -3.81
CA LEU A 164 9.88 -3.64 -4.37
C LEU A 164 10.22 -4.43 -5.63
N LEU A 165 11.04 -3.86 -6.53
CA LEU A 165 11.48 -4.56 -7.74
C LEU A 165 12.35 -5.80 -7.47
N LYS A 166 12.90 -5.95 -6.28
CA LYS A 166 13.62 -7.18 -5.88
C LYS A 166 12.66 -8.32 -5.49
N ILE A 167 11.41 -8.00 -5.24
CA ILE A 167 10.38 -9.01 -4.97
C ILE A 167 10.04 -9.68 -6.29
N GLU A 168 10.24 -10.98 -6.40
CA GLU A 168 10.03 -11.76 -7.62
C GLU A 168 8.67 -11.47 -8.28
N LYS A 169 7.61 -11.42 -7.47
CA LYS A 169 6.25 -11.14 -7.93
C LYS A 169 6.10 -9.78 -8.61
N PHE A 170 6.82 -8.75 -8.14
CA PHE A 170 6.84 -7.44 -8.77
C PHE A 170 7.78 -7.39 -9.97
N ASN A 171 8.91 -8.08 -9.89
CA ASN A 171 9.86 -8.13 -11.00
C ASN A 171 9.22 -8.74 -12.25
N LEU A 172 8.44 -9.82 -12.10
CA LEU A 172 7.71 -10.46 -13.20
C LEU A 172 6.67 -9.56 -13.87
N LEU A 173 6.15 -8.53 -13.18
CA LEU A 173 5.17 -7.61 -13.77
C LEU A 173 5.79 -6.62 -14.77
N PHE A 174 7.10 -6.40 -14.71
CA PHE A 174 7.80 -5.39 -15.49
C PHE A 174 8.73 -5.99 -16.55
N ASN A 175 8.94 -7.31 -16.52
CA ASN A 175 9.87 -8.01 -17.40
C ASN A 175 9.16 -8.91 -18.44
N ASP A 176 7.83 -8.93 -18.47
CA ASP A 176 6.99 -9.52 -19.53
C ASP A 176 6.50 -8.40 -20.50
#